data_805f6b24f98aea0c22f54242d192279c
#
_entry.id   805f6b24f98aea0c22f54242d192279c
#
_cell.length_a   1.000
_cell.length_b   1.000
_cell.length_c   1.000
_cell.angle_alpha   90.00
_cell.angle_beta   90.00
_cell.angle_gamma   90.00
#
_symmetry.space_group_name_H-M   'P 1'
#
loop_
_entity.id
_entity.type
_entity.pdbx_description
1 polymer ?
#
loop_
_entity_poly.entity_id
_entity_poly.type
_entity_poly.pdbx_seq_one_letter_code
_entity_poly.pdbx_strand_id
1 'polypeptide(L)'
;MKITEIDVRLVDANFRNLIITQIHTNKGITGVSEVVTKRFDDATMHAVRNLTENIALVGKDPRQPALHFERMYRDNQWTIGTIAVTAISAIEMAMWDIKGKEIGKPIYELFGGPTFEDKIPVYASKLYSQPIKD
;
A
#
# COMPACT_ATOMS: atom_id res chain seq x y z
N MET A 1 -13.66 -12.60 -6.66
CA MET A 1 -12.25 -12.73 -6.18
C MET A 1 -12.23 -12.67 -4.67
N LYS A 2 -11.30 -13.40 -4.02
CA LYS A 2 -11.17 -13.38 -2.56
C LYS A 2 -9.71 -13.27 -2.17
N ILE A 3 -9.43 -12.51 -1.13
CA ILE A 3 -8.11 -12.44 -0.50
C ILE A 3 -7.83 -13.79 0.17
N THR A 4 -6.66 -14.35 -0.08
CA THR A 4 -6.20 -15.62 0.53
C THR A 4 -5.17 -15.41 1.61
N GLU A 5 -4.31 -14.39 1.44
CA GLU A 5 -3.22 -14.09 2.36
C GLU A 5 -2.83 -12.62 2.25
N ILE A 6 -2.36 -12.04 3.34
CA ILE A 6 -1.76 -10.70 3.38
C ILE A 6 -0.40 -10.83 4.05
N ASP A 7 0.64 -10.51 3.32
CA ASP A 7 2.03 -10.54 3.79
C ASP A 7 2.57 -9.11 3.91
N VAL A 8 3.30 -8.86 5.00
CA VAL A 8 3.90 -7.55 5.29
C VAL A 8 5.35 -7.74 5.67
N ARG A 9 6.24 -7.13 4.90
CA ARG A 9 7.69 -7.25 5.07
C ARG A 9 8.37 -5.90 5.20
N LEU A 10 9.39 -5.87 6.03
CA LEU A 10 10.33 -4.77 6.11
C LEU A 10 11.51 -5.07 5.20
N VAL A 11 11.78 -4.17 4.27
CA VAL A 11 12.90 -4.27 3.31
C VAL A 11 13.87 -3.13 3.58
N ASP A 12 15.13 -3.47 3.87
CA ASP A 12 16.20 -2.49 3.98
C ASP A 12 16.64 -2.04 2.58
N ALA A 13 16.47 -0.76 2.30
CA ALA A 13 16.92 -0.13 1.06
C ALA A 13 18.21 0.70 1.27
N ASN A 14 19.04 0.36 2.23
CA ASN A 14 20.30 1.01 2.65
C ASN A 14 20.13 2.41 3.27
N PHE A 15 19.36 3.28 2.67
CA PHE A 15 19.15 4.65 3.16
C PHE A 15 17.87 4.82 3.99
N ARG A 16 16.96 3.85 3.92
CA ARG A 16 15.71 3.74 4.69
C ARG A 16 15.10 2.36 4.55
N ASN A 17 14.22 2.01 5.48
CA ASN A 17 13.38 0.84 5.36
C ASN A 17 12.13 1.14 4.54
N LEU A 18 11.67 0.13 3.81
CA LEU A 18 10.42 0.13 3.06
C LEU A 18 9.51 -0.94 3.66
N ILE A 19 8.26 -0.59 3.92
CA ILE A 19 7.24 -1.55 4.34
C ILE A 19 6.47 -1.96 3.10
N ILE A 20 6.67 -3.20 2.67
CA ILE A 20 6.00 -3.77 1.51
C ILE A 20 4.82 -4.60 2.00
N THR A 21 3.63 -4.31 1.48
CA THR A 21 2.43 -5.10 1.73
C THR A 21 2.03 -5.82 0.45
N GLN A 22 1.82 -7.13 0.54
CA GLN A 22 1.34 -7.97 -0.54
C GLN A 22 0.00 -8.60 -0.17
N ILE A 23 -0.98 -8.47 -1.04
CA ILE A 23 -2.31 -9.08 -0.89
C ILE A 23 -2.48 -10.12 -1.99
N HIS A 24 -2.53 -11.39 -1.59
CA HIS A 24 -2.71 -12.51 -2.50
C HIS A 24 -4.18 -12.86 -2.67
N THR A 25 -4.55 -13.34 -3.86
CA THR A 25 -5.94 -13.69 -4.16
C THR A 25 -6.07 -15.12 -4.72
N ASN A 26 -7.27 -15.68 -4.58
CA ASN A 26 -7.61 -16.99 -5.15
C ASN A 26 -7.67 -17.01 -6.69
N LYS A 27 -7.38 -15.89 -7.36
CA LYS A 27 -7.27 -15.78 -8.82
C LYS A 27 -5.82 -15.64 -9.29
N GLY A 28 -4.84 -15.81 -8.40
CA GLY A 28 -3.42 -15.67 -8.73
C GLY A 28 -2.96 -14.22 -8.94
N ILE A 29 -3.83 -13.23 -8.72
CA ILE A 29 -3.45 -11.82 -8.76
C ILE A 29 -2.94 -11.43 -7.39
N THR A 30 -1.74 -10.83 -7.35
CA THR A 30 -1.16 -10.25 -6.13
C THR A 30 -1.08 -8.74 -6.27
N GLY A 31 -1.68 -8.02 -5.33
CA GLY A 31 -1.52 -6.58 -5.19
C GLY A 31 -0.36 -6.24 -4.30
N VAL A 32 0.35 -5.17 -4.63
CA VAL A 32 1.54 -4.72 -3.91
C VAL A 32 1.42 -3.25 -3.59
N SER A 33 1.86 -2.87 -2.41
CA SER A 33 2.05 -1.47 -2.02
C SER A 33 3.34 -1.29 -1.25
N GLU A 34 3.80 -0.04 -1.22
CA GLU A 34 4.95 0.40 -0.44
C GLU A 34 4.54 1.59 0.43
N VAL A 35 4.92 1.56 1.70
CA VAL A 35 4.82 2.72 2.59
C VAL A 35 6.09 2.90 3.39
N VAL A 36 6.32 4.12 3.84
CA VAL A 36 7.49 4.51 4.62
C VAL A 36 7.05 5.31 5.83
N THR A 37 7.52 4.92 7.01
CA THR A 37 7.35 5.71 8.24
C THR A 37 8.70 5.86 8.90
N LYS A 38 9.28 7.02 8.76
CA LYS A 38 10.60 7.29 9.34
C LYS A 38 10.61 7.03 10.86
N ARG A 39 11.39 6.01 11.29
CA ARG A 39 11.57 5.59 12.70
C ARG A 39 10.38 4.85 13.36
N PHE A 40 9.29 4.62 12.64
CA PHE A 40 8.13 3.90 13.17
C PHE A 40 7.77 2.67 12.30
N ASP A 41 8.77 2.09 11.64
CA ASP A 41 8.58 1.03 10.65
C ASP A 41 7.94 -0.21 11.30
N ASP A 42 8.47 -0.68 12.43
CA ASP A 42 7.92 -1.83 13.16
C ASP A 42 6.49 -1.57 13.65
N ALA A 43 6.24 -0.39 14.20
CA ALA A 43 4.90 -0.02 14.67
C ALA A 43 3.90 0.00 13.52
N THR A 44 4.29 0.54 12.36
CA THR A 44 3.43 0.57 11.16
C THR A 44 3.20 -0.83 10.60
N MET A 45 4.23 -1.68 10.55
CA MET A 45 4.09 -3.06 10.12
C MET A 45 3.13 -3.85 11.02
N HIS A 46 3.23 -3.69 12.35
CA HIS A 46 2.28 -4.28 13.30
C HIS A 46 0.87 -3.71 13.13
N ALA A 47 0.74 -2.39 12.87
CA ALA A 47 -0.56 -1.79 12.60
C ALA A 47 -1.22 -2.39 11.35
N VAL A 48 -0.48 -2.63 10.27
CA VAL A 48 -1.00 -3.31 9.07
C VAL A 48 -1.53 -4.70 9.44
N ARG A 49 -0.74 -5.50 10.18
CA ARG A 49 -1.16 -6.85 10.61
C ARG A 49 -2.42 -6.81 11.47
N ASN A 50 -2.45 -5.96 12.48
CA ASN A 50 -3.61 -5.80 13.36
C ASN A 50 -4.88 -5.39 12.59
N LEU A 51 -4.75 -4.45 11.66
CA LEU A 51 -5.88 -4.03 10.82
C LEU A 51 -6.42 -5.19 9.97
N THR A 52 -5.54 -5.99 9.38
CA THR A 52 -5.93 -7.13 8.54
C THR A 52 -6.65 -8.22 9.34
N GLU A 53 -6.21 -8.46 10.56
CA GLU A 53 -6.79 -9.45 11.47
C GLU A 53 -8.13 -8.97 12.04
N ASN A 54 -8.18 -7.75 12.59
CA ASN A 54 -9.36 -7.20 13.28
C ASN A 54 -10.58 -7.10 12.38
N ILE A 55 -10.42 -6.73 11.12
CA ILE A 55 -11.54 -6.67 10.16
C ILE A 55 -11.67 -7.91 9.29
N ALA A 56 -10.90 -8.96 9.60
CA ALA A 56 -10.93 -10.25 8.92
C ALA A 56 -10.93 -10.10 7.39
N LEU A 57 -9.90 -9.43 6.84
CA LEU A 57 -9.80 -9.16 5.40
C LEU A 57 -9.64 -10.42 4.55
N VAL A 58 -9.02 -11.48 5.09
CA VAL A 58 -8.92 -12.77 4.41
C VAL A 58 -10.34 -13.31 4.13
N GLY A 59 -10.56 -13.74 2.90
CA GLY A 59 -11.87 -14.17 2.40
C GLY A 59 -12.75 -13.05 1.85
N LYS A 60 -12.41 -11.78 2.05
CA LYS A 60 -13.14 -10.63 1.48
C LYS A 60 -12.75 -10.39 0.02
N ASP A 61 -13.55 -9.60 -0.65
CA ASP A 61 -13.30 -9.19 -2.04
C ASP A 61 -12.42 -7.94 -2.10
N PRO A 62 -11.18 -8.02 -2.62
CA PRO A 62 -10.26 -6.88 -2.68
C PRO A 62 -10.68 -5.80 -3.70
N ARG A 63 -11.67 -6.07 -4.55
CA ARG A 63 -12.14 -5.11 -5.57
C ARG A 63 -12.95 -3.95 -5.02
N GLN A 64 -13.14 -3.91 -3.71
CA GLN A 64 -13.89 -2.88 -2.99
C GLN A 64 -12.98 -2.06 -2.05
N PRO A 65 -11.90 -1.43 -2.56
CA PRO A 65 -10.93 -0.74 -1.72
C PRO A 65 -11.56 0.35 -0.86
N ALA A 66 -12.46 1.16 -1.42
CA ALA A 66 -13.13 2.22 -0.68
C ALA A 66 -14.00 1.71 0.48
N LEU A 67 -14.68 0.57 0.30
CA LEU A 67 -15.47 -0.05 1.38
C LEU A 67 -14.55 -0.53 2.52
N HIS A 68 -13.43 -1.15 2.18
CA HIS A 68 -12.47 -1.63 3.17
C HIS A 68 -11.75 -0.48 3.86
N PHE A 69 -11.39 0.58 3.12
CA PHE A 69 -10.86 1.81 3.69
C PHE A 69 -11.81 2.37 4.76
N GLU A 70 -13.07 2.55 4.42
CA GLU A 70 -14.08 3.12 5.31
C GLU A 70 -14.26 2.28 6.58
N ARG A 71 -14.26 0.96 6.46
CA ARG A 71 -14.33 0.05 7.62
C ARG A 71 -13.10 0.19 8.51
N MET A 72 -11.89 0.10 7.94
CA MET A 72 -10.65 0.26 8.69
C MET A 72 -10.60 1.62 9.41
N TYR A 73 -11.03 2.68 8.73
CA TYR A 73 -11.03 4.02 9.29
C TYR A 73 -12.02 4.16 10.45
N ARG A 74 -13.25 3.70 10.29
CA ARG A 74 -14.28 3.80 11.34
C ARG A 74 -13.98 2.95 12.56
N ASP A 75 -13.51 1.73 12.36
CA ASP A 75 -13.17 0.83 13.47
C ASP A 75 -12.02 1.36 14.32
N ASN A 76 -11.20 2.25 13.75
CA ASN A 76 -10.03 2.84 14.42
C ASN A 76 -10.16 4.35 14.67
N GLN A 77 -11.34 4.94 14.56
CA GLN A 77 -11.55 6.40 14.65
C GLN A 77 -10.99 7.06 15.92
N TRP A 78 -10.94 6.34 17.02
CA TRP A 78 -10.41 6.83 18.31
C TRP A 78 -8.88 6.79 18.42
N THR A 79 -8.22 6.03 17.57
CA THR A 79 -6.77 5.83 17.56
C THR A 79 -6.13 6.29 16.26
N ILE A 80 -6.90 6.99 15.43
CA ILE A 80 -6.43 7.44 14.12
C ILE A 80 -5.28 8.42 14.27
N GLY A 81 -4.21 8.20 13.55
CA GLY A 81 -3.01 9.01 13.53
C GLY A 81 -2.11 8.57 12.39
N THR A 82 -0.94 9.16 12.26
CA THR A 82 -0.04 8.90 11.13
C THR A 82 0.24 7.41 10.91
N ILE A 83 0.53 6.66 11.97
CA ILE A 83 0.83 5.21 11.86
C ILE A 83 -0.40 4.44 11.34
N ALA A 84 -1.57 4.67 11.95
CA ALA A 84 -2.80 3.97 11.58
C ALA A 84 -3.23 4.31 10.15
N VAL A 85 -3.20 5.58 9.76
CA VAL A 85 -3.55 6.02 8.40
C VAL A 85 -2.56 5.46 7.37
N THR A 86 -1.26 5.44 7.68
CA THR A 86 -0.27 4.83 6.79
C THR A 86 -0.52 3.32 6.61
N ALA A 87 -0.88 2.62 7.68
CA ALA A 87 -1.21 1.20 7.60
C ALA A 87 -2.50 0.94 6.78
N ILE A 88 -3.53 1.76 6.95
CA ILE A 88 -4.75 1.72 6.13
C ILE A 88 -4.41 1.95 4.65
N SER A 89 -3.58 2.96 4.36
CA SER A 89 -3.15 3.28 3.00
C SER A 89 -2.35 2.13 2.35
N ALA A 90 -1.50 1.44 3.12
CA ALA A 90 -0.76 0.29 2.62
C ALA A 90 -1.71 -0.82 2.11
N ILE A 91 -2.75 -1.13 2.88
CA ILE A 91 -3.74 -2.14 2.50
C ILE A 91 -4.57 -1.67 1.30
N GLU A 92 -5.05 -0.44 1.33
CA GLU A 92 -5.90 0.14 0.28
C GLU A 92 -5.17 0.22 -1.07
N MET A 93 -3.93 0.72 -1.10
CA MET A 93 -3.12 0.80 -2.32
C MET A 93 -2.89 -0.58 -2.94
N ALA A 94 -2.62 -1.62 -2.12
CA ALA A 94 -2.47 -2.98 -2.63
C ALA A 94 -3.78 -3.52 -3.22
N MET A 95 -4.94 -3.14 -2.68
CA MET A 95 -6.25 -3.49 -3.27
C MET A 95 -6.50 -2.76 -4.60
N TRP A 96 -6.10 -1.48 -4.71
CA TRP A 96 -6.17 -0.76 -5.97
C TRP A 96 -5.27 -1.38 -7.04
N ASP A 97 -4.08 -1.86 -6.66
CA ASP A 97 -3.16 -2.56 -7.55
C ASP A 97 -3.79 -3.87 -8.09
N ILE A 98 -4.47 -4.64 -7.22
CA ILE A 98 -5.26 -5.82 -7.65
C ILE A 98 -6.31 -5.42 -8.68
N LYS A 99 -7.05 -4.34 -8.43
CA LYS A 99 -8.11 -3.88 -9.31
C LYS A 99 -7.58 -3.45 -10.68
N GLY A 100 -6.46 -2.73 -10.70
CA GLY A 100 -5.78 -2.36 -11.93
C GLY A 100 -5.30 -3.58 -12.72
N LYS A 101 -4.67 -4.54 -12.05
CA LYS A 101 -4.18 -5.78 -12.65
C LYS A 101 -5.31 -6.65 -13.20
N GLU A 102 -6.44 -6.75 -12.49
CA GLU A 102 -7.62 -7.52 -12.94
C GLU A 102 -8.18 -7.02 -14.28
N ILE A 103 -8.24 -5.70 -14.45
CA ILE A 103 -8.79 -5.10 -15.67
C ILE A 103 -7.73 -4.76 -16.73
N GLY A 104 -6.45 -5.02 -16.45
CA GLY A 104 -5.33 -4.71 -17.35
C GLY A 104 -5.10 -3.22 -17.57
N LYS A 105 -5.36 -2.39 -16.56
CA LYS A 105 -5.23 -0.94 -16.62
C LYS A 105 -4.35 -0.40 -15.49
N PRO A 106 -3.51 0.59 -15.76
CA PRO A 106 -2.79 1.28 -14.70
C PRO A 106 -3.76 2.06 -13.81
N ILE A 107 -3.40 2.21 -12.52
CA ILE A 107 -4.31 2.81 -11.52
C ILE A 107 -4.73 4.23 -11.89
N TYR A 108 -3.85 5.04 -12.51
CA TYR A 108 -4.20 6.41 -12.89
C TYR A 108 -5.37 6.48 -13.87
N GLU A 109 -5.56 5.48 -14.73
CA GLU A 109 -6.73 5.42 -15.62
C GLU A 109 -8.03 5.18 -14.86
N LEU A 110 -7.97 4.50 -13.71
CA LEU A 110 -9.14 4.29 -12.84
C LEU A 110 -9.57 5.57 -12.13
N PHE A 111 -8.68 6.55 -12.01
CA PHE A 111 -8.92 7.84 -11.39
C PHE A 111 -9.16 8.98 -12.40
N GLY A 112 -9.48 8.66 -13.64
CA GLY A 112 -9.86 9.66 -14.66
C GLY A 112 -8.81 9.90 -15.75
N GLY A 113 -7.74 9.13 -15.75
CA GLY A 113 -6.70 9.20 -16.79
C GLY A 113 -5.54 10.14 -16.46
N PRO A 114 -4.63 10.36 -17.42
CA PRO A 114 -3.43 11.15 -17.17
C PRO A 114 -3.75 12.62 -16.94
N THR A 115 -3.05 13.24 -15.99
CA THR A 115 -3.12 14.69 -15.76
C THR A 115 -2.32 15.49 -16.80
N PHE A 116 -1.33 14.86 -17.43
CA PHE A 116 -0.48 15.43 -18.47
C PHE A 116 -0.58 14.59 -19.74
N GLU A 117 -0.58 15.23 -20.90
CA GLU A 117 -0.78 14.54 -22.18
C GLU A 117 0.37 13.59 -22.53
N ASP A 118 1.63 13.99 -22.29
CA ASP A 118 2.80 13.22 -22.72
C ASP A 118 3.68 12.73 -21.58
N LYS A 119 4.19 13.65 -20.75
CA LYS A 119 5.23 13.37 -19.74
C LYS A 119 4.96 14.07 -18.43
N ILE A 120 5.20 13.37 -17.35
CA ILE A 120 5.19 13.96 -16.01
C ILE A 120 6.55 14.64 -15.77
N PRO A 121 6.60 15.94 -15.41
CA PRO A 121 7.84 16.60 -15.04
C PRO A 121 8.43 15.92 -13.79
N VAL A 122 9.71 15.56 -13.86
CA VAL A 122 10.43 14.96 -12.75
C VAL A 122 11.69 15.76 -12.43
N TYR A 123 12.16 15.66 -11.19
CA TYR A 123 13.44 16.21 -10.79
C TYR A 123 14.27 15.15 -10.07
N ALA A 124 15.59 15.21 -10.19
CA ALA A 124 16.48 14.34 -9.46
C ALA A 124 16.55 14.78 -8.00
N SER A 125 16.03 13.94 -7.09
CA SER A 125 16.04 14.19 -5.66
C SER A 125 17.17 13.43 -4.98
N LYS A 126 17.69 13.97 -3.88
CA LYS A 126 18.66 13.29 -2.99
C LYS A 126 19.93 12.78 -3.70
N LEU A 127 20.53 13.59 -4.55
CA LEU A 127 21.83 13.28 -5.16
C LEU A 127 22.93 13.03 -4.12
N TYR A 128 22.78 13.60 -2.92
CA TYR A 128 23.70 13.42 -1.79
C TYR A 128 23.62 12.05 -1.09
N SER A 129 22.64 11.21 -1.44
CA SER A 129 22.50 9.86 -0.87
C SER A 129 23.36 8.81 -1.58
N GLN A 130 24.03 9.18 -2.65
CA GLN A 130 25.02 8.33 -3.31
C GLN A 130 26.41 8.57 -2.71
N PRO A 131 27.21 7.52 -2.44
CA PRO A 131 28.61 7.70 -2.10
C PRO A 131 29.29 8.46 -3.25
N ILE A 132 29.98 9.54 -2.92
CA ILE A 132 30.88 10.19 -3.88
C ILE A 132 31.98 9.17 -4.15
N LYS A 133 32.02 8.63 -5.35
CA LYS A 133 33.16 7.83 -5.82
C LYS A 133 34.23 8.83 -6.25
N ASP A 134 35.35 8.84 -5.51
CA ASP A 134 36.58 9.51 -5.91
C ASP A 134 37.09 8.96 -7.24
#